data_611b68d9f5c97c3bb9445da463f6ed3c
#
_entry.id   611b68d9f5c97c3bb9445da463f6ed3c
#
_cell.length_a   1.000
_cell.length_b   1.000
_cell.length_c   1.000
_cell.angle_alpha   90.00
_cell.angle_beta   90.00
_cell.angle_gamma   90.00
#
_symmetry.space_group_name_H-M   'P 1'
#
loop_
_entity.id
_entity.type
_entity.pdbx_description
1 polymer ?
#
loop_
_entity_poly.entity_id
_entity_poly.type
_entity_poly.pdbx_seq_one_letter_code
_entity_poly.pdbx_strand_id
1 'polypeptide(L)'
;MIAFSKANMYFERLNTCLIGLSVDSNPSHLAWVYDIYCKTGIVIPFPIIADRNGKIARKYGMISNDVSTTETVRNVFIIDEQGIIRLILVYPLNIGRCIPEILRCIEALQTSKESSGSTPANWVPCEPIIVPAPITFEQLQKRNEEINKNRNRHELVFEF
;
A
#
# COMPACT_ATOMS: atom_id res chain seq x y z
N MET A 1 -3.24 -11.77 9.64
CA MET A 1 -4.68 -11.90 9.30
C MET A 1 -5.53 -10.98 10.18
N ILE A 2 -5.62 -11.20 11.49
CA ILE A 2 -6.48 -10.46 12.43
C ILE A 2 -6.37 -8.93 12.28
N ALA A 3 -5.16 -8.37 12.25
CA ALA A 3 -4.97 -6.92 12.10
C ALA A 3 -5.52 -6.38 10.77
N PHE A 4 -5.35 -7.10 9.67
CA PHE A 4 -5.94 -6.75 8.37
C PHE A 4 -7.46 -6.85 8.39
N SER A 5 -8.02 -7.90 9.04
CA SER A 5 -9.48 -8.04 9.15
C SER A 5 -10.11 -6.91 9.94
N LYS A 6 -9.49 -6.50 11.06
CA LYS A 6 -9.95 -5.34 11.82
C LYS A 6 -9.86 -4.02 11.05
N ALA A 7 -8.92 -3.92 10.14
CA ALA A 7 -8.70 -2.73 9.30
C ALA A 7 -9.43 -2.78 7.95
N ASN A 8 -10.14 -3.88 7.63
CA ASN A 8 -10.72 -4.09 6.29
C ASN A 8 -11.59 -2.93 5.82
N MET A 9 -12.41 -2.36 6.70
CA MET A 9 -13.24 -1.20 6.38
C MET A 9 -12.46 0.03 5.91
N TYR A 10 -11.22 0.21 6.38
CA TYR A 10 -10.38 1.32 5.93
C TYR A 10 -9.84 1.09 4.51
N PHE A 11 -9.50 -0.16 4.18
CA PHE A 11 -9.12 -0.54 2.81
C PHE A 11 -10.30 -0.38 1.85
N GLU A 12 -11.50 -0.80 2.24
CA GLU A 12 -12.73 -0.62 1.44
C GLU A 12 -13.02 0.85 1.16
N ARG A 13 -12.86 1.74 2.16
CA ARG A 13 -13.00 3.20 1.98
C ARG A 13 -12.03 3.78 0.97
N LEU A 14 -10.84 3.16 0.84
CA LEU A 14 -9.84 3.49 -0.18
C LEU A 14 -10.05 2.73 -1.49
N ASN A 15 -11.24 2.17 -1.72
CA ASN A 15 -11.56 1.35 -2.89
C ASN A 15 -10.52 0.25 -3.13
N THR A 16 -10.05 -0.39 -2.07
CA THR A 16 -8.97 -1.39 -2.11
C THR A 16 -9.46 -2.72 -1.55
N CYS A 17 -9.29 -3.79 -2.32
CA CYS A 17 -9.59 -5.15 -1.90
C CYS A 17 -8.35 -5.85 -1.36
N LEU A 18 -8.51 -6.58 -0.26
CA LEU A 18 -7.45 -7.41 0.31
C LEU A 18 -7.50 -8.83 -0.27
N ILE A 19 -6.34 -9.39 -0.57
CA ILE A 19 -6.17 -10.80 -0.94
C ILE A 19 -4.99 -11.36 -0.14
N GLY A 20 -5.22 -12.43 0.61
CA GLY A 20 -4.15 -13.19 1.25
C GLY A 20 -3.55 -14.22 0.28
N LEU A 21 -2.27 -14.56 0.48
CA LEU A 21 -1.61 -15.66 -0.23
C LEU A 21 -0.68 -16.40 0.73
N SER A 22 -0.75 -17.73 0.74
CA SER A 22 0.25 -18.58 1.37
C SER A 22 0.42 -19.89 0.59
N VAL A 23 1.52 -20.58 0.87
CA VAL A 23 1.84 -21.88 0.28
C VAL A 23 1.09 -23.06 0.94
N ASP A 24 0.21 -22.78 1.89
CA ASP A 24 -0.60 -23.78 2.57
C ASP A 24 -1.75 -24.29 1.71
N SER A 25 -2.34 -25.40 2.15
CA SER A 25 -3.49 -26.01 1.48
C SER A 25 -4.81 -25.35 1.89
N ASN A 26 -5.86 -25.49 1.06
CA ASN A 26 -7.21 -25.04 1.41
C ASN A 26 -7.73 -25.60 2.76
N PRO A 27 -7.59 -26.93 3.06
CA PRO A 27 -7.98 -27.44 4.38
C PRO A 27 -7.23 -26.76 5.54
N SER A 28 -5.92 -26.47 5.38
CA SER A 28 -5.13 -25.76 6.38
C SER A 28 -5.64 -24.33 6.58
N HIS A 29 -5.96 -23.62 5.50
CA HIS A 29 -6.55 -22.29 5.58
C HIS A 29 -7.90 -22.29 6.30
N LEU A 30 -8.77 -23.24 5.95
CA LEU A 30 -10.09 -23.36 6.60
C LEU A 30 -9.94 -23.63 8.11
N ALA A 31 -9.07 -24.56 8.50
CA ALA A 31 -8.81 -24.86 9.91
C ALA A 31 -8.25 -23.63 10.65
N TRP A 32 -7.33 -22.89 10.01
CA TRP A 32 -6.74 -21.68 10.60
C TRP A 32 -7.74 -20.54 10.74
N VAL A 33 -8.55 -20.28 9.72
CA VAL A 33 -9.59 -19.25 9.76
C VAL A 33 -10.64 -19.58 10.81
N TYR A 34 -11.02 -20.86 10.93
CA TYR A 34 -11.94 -21.33 11.96
C TYR A 34 -11.36 -21.20 13.37
N ASP A 35 -10.08 -21.53 13.57
CA ASP A 35 -9.38 -21.37 14.86
C ASP A 35 -9.32 -19.88 15.28
N ILE A 36 -9.03 -18.98 14.34
CA ILE A 36 -9.09 -17.53 14.58
C ILE A 36 -10.49 -17.13 15.03
N TYR A 37 -11.53 -17.57 14.33
CA TYR A 37 -12.90 -17.27 14.70
C TYR A 37 -13.25 -17.78 16.11
N CYS A 38 -12.94 -19.02 16.41
CA CYS A 38 -13.21 -19.62 17.72
C CYS A 38 -12.50 -18.87 18.88
N LYS A 39 -11.27 -18.42 18.66
CA LYS A 39 -10.47 -17.75 19.68
C LYS A 39 -10.74 -16.25 19.82
N THR A 40 -11.19 -15.60 18.77
CA THR A 40 -11.25 -14.12 18.72
C THR A 40 -12.62 -13.56 18.30
N GLY A 41 -13.53 -14.39 17.79
CA GLY A 41 -14.79 -13.96 17.17
C GLY A 41 -14.62 -13.24 15.84
N ILE A 42 -13.40 -13.12 15.30
CA ILE A 42 -13.11 -12.37 14.08
C ILE A 42 -13.29 -13.27 12.86
N VAL A 43 -14.16 -12.85 11.95
CA VAL A 43 -14.29 -13.43 10.61
C VAL A 43 -13.27 -12.77 9.70
N ILE A 44 -12.58 -13.55 8.87
CA ILE A 44 -11.66 -13.03 7.83
C ILE A 44 -12.52 -12.65 6.61
N PRO A 45 -12.62 -11.34 6.25
CA PRO A 45 -13.57 -10.86 5.25
C PRO A 45 -13.03 -10.90 3.81
N PHE A 46 -11.83 -11.40 3.58
CA PHE A 46 -11.18 -11.39 2.27
C PHE A 46 -10.66 -12.79 1.88
N PRO A 47 -10.53 -13.09 0.58
CA PRO A 47 -10.09 -14.37 0.09
C PRO A 47 -8.61 -14.66 0.41
N ILE A 48 -8.28 -15.94 0.54
CA ILE A 48 -6.91 -16.43 0.75
C ILE A 48 -6.59 -17.44 -0.35
N ILE A 49 -5.56 -17.12 -1.13
CA ILE A 49 -5.06 -18.01 -2.18
C ILE A 49 -4.19 -19.11 -1.56
N ALA A 50 -4.53 -20.35 -1.84
CA ALA A 50 -3.74 -21.54 -1.47
C ALA A 50 -2.74 -21.88 -2.59
N ASP A 51 -1.56 -21.30 -2.54
CA ASP A 51 -0.48 -21.50 -3.54
C ASP A 51 0.42 -22.66 -3.15
N ARG A 52 -0.17 -23.87 -2.99
CA ARG A 52 0.50 -25.06 -2.45
C ARG A 52 1.80 -25.43 -3.16
N ASN A 53 1.91 -25.17 -4.44
CA ASN A 53 3.12 -25.45 -5.23
C ASN A 53 4.07 -24.25 -5.31
N GLY A 54 3.74 -23.13 -4.67
CA GLY A 54 4.54 -21.91 -4.66
C GLY A 54 4.67 -21.22 -6.03
N LYS A 55 3.80 -21.55 -6.98
CA LYS A 55 3.89 -21.01 -8.35
C LYS A 55 3.65 -19.50 -8.39
N ILE A 56 2.65 -19.04 -7.68
CA ILE A 56 2.32 -17.61 -7.59
C ILE A 56 3.38 -16.88 -6.75
N ALA A 57 3.76 -17.46 -5.61
CA ALA A 57 4.79 -16.90 -4.75
C ALA A 57 6.13 -16.71 -5.48
N ARG A 58 6.55 -17.68 -6.31
CA ARG A 58 7.76 -17.53 -7.14
C ARG A 58 7.59 -16.46 -8.21
N LYS A 59 6.43 -16.39 -8.87
CA LYS A 59 6.16 -15.37 -9.88
C LYS A 59 6.25 -13.94 -9.32
N TYR A 60 5.87 -13.76 -8.05
CA TYR A 60 5.96 -12.49 -7.34
C TYR A 60 7.30 -12.28 -6.60
N GLY A 61 8.27 -13.18 -6.77
CA GLY A 61 9.57 -13.09 -6.10
C GLY A 61 9.52 -13.25 -4.58
N MET A 62 8.45 -13.88 -4.05
CA MET A 62 8.28 -14.09 -2.61
C MET A 62 9.06 -15.30 -2.09
N ILE A 63 9.48 -16.19 -2.96
CA ILE A 63 10.32 -17.35 -2.69
C ILE A 63 11.59 -17.20 -3.51
N SER A 64 12.74 -17.13 -2.84
CA SER A 64 14.06 -17.14 -3.45
C SER A 64 14.80 -18.42 -3.05
N ASN A 65 15.45 -19.06 -4.00
CA ASN A 65 16.27 -20.24 -3.73
C ASN A 65 17.44 -19.95 -2.78
N ASP A 66 17.84 -18.68 -2.68
CA ASP A 66 18.96 -18.24 -1.84
C ASP A 66 18.56 -18.02 -0.36
N VAL A 67 17.25 -17.85 -0.09
CA VAL A 67 16.75 -17.54 1.27
C VAL A 67 15.97 -18.72 1.85
N SER A 68 15.06 -19.31 1.09
CA SER A 68 14.28 -20.49 1.46
C SER A 68 13.59 -21.06 0.23
N THR A 69 13.49 -22.37 0.17
CA THR A 69 12.75 -23.08 -0.91
C THR A 69 11.26 -23.25 -0.61
N THR A 70 10.85 -23.01 0.64
CA THR A 70 9.51 -23.35 1.15
C THR A 70 8.82 -22.24 1.91
N GLU A 71 9.55 -21.26 2.42
CA GLU A 71 8.97 -20.15 3.20
C GLU A 71 8.92 -18.86 2.38
N THR A 72 7.78 -18.20 2.39
CA THR A 72 7.62 -16.89 1.74
C THR A 72 8.02 -15.76 2.68
N VAL A 73 8.83 -14.80 2.20
CA VAL A 73 9.01 -13.53 2.89
C VAL A 73 7.67 -12.80 3.03
N ARG A 74 7.54 -11.96 4.07
CA ARG A 74 6.28 -11.25 4.36
C ARG A 74 6.16 -10.00 3.47
N ASN A 75 5.72 -10.18 2.24
CA ASN A 75 5.52 -9.08 1.30
C ASN A 75 4.09 -8.51 1.37
N VAL A 76 3.99 -7.25 0.99
CA VAL A 76 2.75 -6.58 0.63
C VAL A 76 2.95 -5.97 -0.76
N PHE A 77 2.06 -6.29 -1.68
CA PHE A 77 2.02 -5.73 -3.03
C PHE A 77 0.81 -4.82 -3.13
N ILE A 78 1.02 -3.58 -3.52
CA ILE A 78 -0.06 -2.66 -3.88
C ILE A 78 -0.15 -2.65 -5.40
N ILE A 79 -1.31 -3.08 -5.91
CA ILE A 79 -1.57 -3.30 -7.33
C ILE A 79 -2.72 -2.37 -7.72
N ASP A 80 -2.55 -1.63 -8.80
CA ASP A 80 -3.59 -0.74 -9.28
C ASP A 80 -4.67 -1.45 -10.12
N GLU A 81 -5.67 -0.68 -10.56
CA GLU A 81 -6.77 -1.18 -11.36
C GLU A 81 -6.37 -1.66 -12.77
N GLN A 82 -5.18 -1.33 -13.24
CA GLN A 82 -4.59 -1.87 -14.47
C GLN A 82 -3.80 -3.17 -14.25
N GLY A 83 -3.73 -3.66 -13.00
CA GLY A 83 -2.93 -4.83 -12.63
C GLY A 83 -1.43 -4.57 -12.53
N ILE A 84 -1.02 -3.31 -12.40
CA ILE A 84 0.39 -2.92 -12.28
C ILE A 84 0.77 -2.82 -10.80
N ILE A 85 1.88 -3.45 -10.43
CA ILE A 85 2.45 -3.32 -9.09
C ILE A 85 3.04 -1.91 -8.96
N ARG A 86 2.50 -1.10 -8.05
CA ARG A 86 2.94 0.28 -7.80
C ARG A 86 3.89 0.40 -6.62
N LEU A 87 3.75 -0.49 -5.64
CA LEU A 87 4.59 -0.47 -4.45
C LEU A 87 4.73 -1.87 -3.88
N ILE A 88 5.90 -2.18 -3.35
CA ILE A 88 6.20 -3.44 -2.67
C ILE A 88 6.81 -3.12 -1.31
N LEU A 89 6.21 -3.65 -0.23
CA LEU A 89 6.78 -3.61 1.11
C LEU A 89 7.27 -5.02 1.46
N VAL A 90 8.54 -5.13 1.82
CA VAL A 90 9.18 -6.41 2.16
C VAL A 90 9.55 -6.41 3.63
N TYR A 91 9.01 -7.37 4.37
CA TYR A 91 9.24 -7.54 5.80
C TYR A 91 9.96 -8.87 6.05
N PRO A 92 10.98 -8.91 6.92
CA PRO A 92 11.53 -10.16 7.42
C PRO A 92 10.45 -11.00 8.14
N LEU A 93 10.67 -12.31 8.23
CA LEU A 93 9.70 -13.24 8.84
C LEU A 93 9.35 -12.89 10.31
N ASN A 94 10.30 -12.34 11.04
CA ASN A 94 10.14 -11.96 12.46
C ASN A 94 9.53 -10.56 12.67
N ILE A 95 9.24 -9.80 11.60
CA ILE A 95 8.67 -8.46 11.68
C ILE A 95 7.22 -8.47 11.21
N GLY A 96 6.32 -7.93 12.03
CA GLY A 96 4.91 -7.73 11.67
C GLY A 96 4.74 -6.57 10.69
N ARG A 97 3.70 -6.65 9.86
CA ARG A 97 3.35 -5.56 8.92
C ARG A 97 2.73 -4.38 9.67
N CYS A 98 3.11 -3.18 9.30
CA CYS A 98 2.52 -1.94 9.81
C CYS A 98 1.29 -1.57 8.95
N ILE A 99 0.09 -1.82 9.48
CA ILE A 99 -1.17 -1.56 8.74
C ILE A 99 -1.37 -0.07 8.43
N PRO A 100 -1.14 0.86 9.39
CA PRO A 100 -1.23 2.29 9.10
C PRO A 100 -0.32 2.74 7.95
N GLU A 101 0.91 2.21 7.87
CA GLU A 101 1.82 2.53 6.76
C GLU A 101 1.33 1.99 5.43
N ILE A 102 0.73 0.80 5.40
CA ILE A 102 0.14 0.25 4.16
C ILE A 102 -1.02 1.15 3.69
N LEU A 103 -1.90 1.59 4.59
CA LEU A 103 -2.99 2.51 4.27
C LEU A 103 -2.44 3.85 3.78
N ARG A 104 -1.45 4.44 4.48
CA ARG A 104 -0.78 5.67 4.05
C ARG A 104 -0.19 5.55 2.64
N CYS A 105 0.45 4.43 2.32
CA CYS A 105 1.00 4.18 0.99
C CYS A 105 -0.09 4.13 -0.10
N ILE A 106 -1.24 3.52 0.19
CA ILE A 106 -2.37 3.50 -0.75
C ILE A 106 -2.90 4.91 -1.00
N GLU A 107 -3.14 5.68 0.08
CA GLU A 107 -3.60 7.07 -0.03
C GLU A 107 -2.59 7.96 -0.77
N ALA A 108 -1.29 7.79 -0.51
CA ALA A 108 -0.23 8.51 -1.22
C ALA A 108 -0.24 8.21 -2.73
N LEU A 109 -0.39 6.93 -3.11
CA LEU A 109 -0.49 6.53 -4.53
C LEU A 109 -1.74 7.11 -5.21
N GLN A 110 -2.89 7.09 -4.53
CA GLN A 110 -4.15 7.66 -5.04
C GLN A 110 -4.05 9.18 -5.18
N THR A 111 -3.57 9.88 -4.13
CA THR A 111 -3.37 11.33 -4.15
C THR A 111 -2.41 11.77 -5.25
N SER A 112 -1.28 11.07 -5.39
CA SER A 112 -0.32 11.37 -6.46
C SER A 112 -0.92 11.18 -7.85
N LYS A 113 -1.73 10.13 -8.04
CA LYS A 113 -2.41 9.87 -9.32
C LYS A 113 -3.46 10.93 -9.65
N GLU A 114 -4.30 11.29 -8.68
CA GLU A 114 -5.39 12.26 -8.86
C GLU A 114 -4.88 13.67 -9.09
N SER A 115 -3.86 14.09 -8.34
CA SER A 115 -3.30 15.43 -8.41
C SER A 115 -2.25 15.61 -9.51
N SER A 116 -1.76 14.52 -10.10
CA SER A 116 -0.55 14.49 -10.95
C SER A 116 0.69 15.07 -10.24
N GLY A 117 0.67 15.12 -8.91
CA GLY A 117 1.74 15.63 -8.06
C GLY A 117 2.52 14.50 -7.37
N SER A 118 3.43 14.88 -6.49
CA SER A 118 4.22 13.92 -5.70
C SER A 118 4.00 14.16 -4.21
N THR A 119 3.92 13.10 -3.43
CA THR A 119 3.89 13.20 -1.97
C THR A 119 5.32 13.34 -1.45
N PRO A 120 5.63 14.34 -0.58
CA PRO A 120 6.96 14.49 0.01
C PRO A 120 7.29 13.36 1.00
N ALA A 121 8.54 13.35 1.46
CA ALA A 121 8.95 12.44 2.54
C ALA A 121 8.09 12.68 3.79
N ASN A 122 7.74 11.59 4.47
CA ASN A 122 6.91 11.59 5.68
C ASN A 122 5.46 12.09 5.50
N TRP A 123 5.03 12.33 4.26
CA TRP A 123 3.67 12.79 3.96
C TRP A 123 2.61 11.90 4.62
N VAL A 124 1.61 12.53 5.20
CA VAL A 124 0.39 11.89 5.68
C VAL A 124 -0.84 12.49 4.98
N PRO A 125 -1.98 11.79 4.95
CA PRO A 125 -3.20 12.28 4.32
C PRO A 125 -3.58 13.69 4.76
N CYS A 126 -4.05 14.51 3.83
CA CYS A 126 -4.39 15.92 3.98
C CYS A 126 -3.21 16.89 4.07
N GLU A 127 -1.96 16.45 4.02
CA GLU A 127 -0.81 17.34 3.92
C GLU A 127 -0.57 17.83 2.47
N PRO A 128 0.15 18.94 2.30
CA PRO A 128 0.51 19.47 0.99
C PRO A 128 1.30 18.46 0.14
N ILE A 129 1.14 18.57 -1.18
CA ILE A 129 1.86 17.78 -2.18
C ILE A 129 2.80 18.67 -3.00
N ILE A 130 3.81 18.05 -3.59
CA ILE A 130 4.73 18.71 -4.50
C ILE A 130 4.07 18.80 -5.88
N VAL A 131 3.83 20.01 -6.34
CA VAL A 131 3.28 20.27 -7.68
C VAL A 131 4.35 20.04 -8.73
N PRO A 132 4.03 19.41 -9.89
CA PRO A 132 4.99 19.19 -10.97
C PRO A 132 5.66 20.48 -11.42
N ALA A 133 6.92 20.38 -11.85
CA ALA A 133 7.63 21.54 -12.41
C ALA A 133 6.91 22.08 -13.65
N PRO A 134 6.84 23.42 -13.86
CA PRO A 134 6.28 24.00 -15.05
C PRO A 134 7.13 23.61 -16.27
N ILE A 135 6.47 23.22 -17.36
CA ILE A 135 7.12 22.83 -18.62
C ILE A 135 7.00 23.89 -19.71
N THR A 136 6.20 24.95 -19.48
CA THR A 136 6.08 26.10 -20.38
C THR A 136 6.37 27.40 -19.65
N PHE A 137 6.77 28.44 -20.42
CA PHE A 137 7.02 29.77 -19.85
C PHE A 137 5.77 30.38 -19.21
N GLU A 138 4.61 30.16 -19.80
CA GLU A 138 3.32 30.62 -19.28
C GLU A 138 2.98 29.97 -17.92
N GLN A 139 3.23 28.65 -17.80
CA GLN A 139 3.05 27.92 -16.52
C GLN A 139 4.00 28.47 -15.44
N LEU A 140 5.26 28.77 -15.83
CA LEU A 140 6.24 29.36 -14.93
C LEU A 140 5.82 30.75 -14.46
N GLN A 141 5.35 31.60 -15.37
CA GLN A 141 4.84 32.93 -15.00
C GLN A 141 3.66 32.85 -14.03
N LYS A 142 2.65 32.01 -14.34
CA LYS A 142 1.49 31.80 -13.48
C LYS A 142 1.89 31.32 -12.10
N ARG A 143 2.81 30.35 -12.02
CA ARG A 143 3.33 29.84 -10.74
C ARG A 143 4.02 30.92 -9.92
N ASN A 144 4.86 31.74 -10.55
CA ASN A 144 5.53 32.87 -9.87
C ASN A 144 4.53 33.91 -9.37
N GLU A 145 3.48 34.20 -10.12
CA GLU A 145 2.42 35.10 -9.67
C GLU A 145 1.67 34.55 -8.45
N GLU A 146 1.38 33.24 -8.44
CA GLU A 146 0.73 32.55 -7.30
C GLU A 146 1.64 32.55 -6.06
N ILE A 147 2.91 32.26 -6.21
CA ILE A 147 3.90 32.32 -5.12
C ILE A 147 3.99 33.74 -4.54
N ASN A 148 4.06 34.78 -5.39
CA ASN A 148 4.14 36.15 -4.93
C ASN A 148 2.85 36.60 -4.22
N LYS A 149 1.66 36.16 -4.66
CA LYS A 149 0.39 36.38 -3.98
C LYS A 149 0.34 35.74 -2.59
N ASN A 150 0.89 34.51 -2.47
CA ASN A 150 0.89 33.76 -1.21
C ASN A 150 1.96 34.27 -0.24
N ARG A 151 3.14 34.71 -0.71
CA ARG A 151 4.14 35.41 0.13
C ARG A 151 3.53 36.64 0.84
N ASN A 152 2.64 37.35 0.19
CA ASN A 152 1.92 38.47 0.78
C ASN A 152 0.84 38.05 1.80
N ARG A 153 0.53 36.74 1.91
CA ARG A 153 -0.47 36.20 2.85
C ARG A 153 0.14 35.39 4.01
N HIS A 154 1.46 35.42 4.23
CA HIS A 154 2.17 34.64 5.27
C HIS A 154 1.98 33.10 5.22
N GLU A 155 1.67 32.52 4.09
CA GLU A 155 1.70 31.07 3.93
C GLU A 155 3.08 30.63 3.48
N LEU A 156 3.78 29.89 4.34
CA LEU A 156 5.08 29.30 4.05
C LEU A 156 4.90 28.19 3.00
N VAL A 157 5.36 28.44 1.77
CA VAL A 157 5.56 27.42 0.74
C VAL A 157 6.99 26.92 0.89
N PHE A 158 7.16 25.68 1.33
CA PHE A 158 8.47 25.04 1.34
C PHE A 158 8.83 24.63 -0.10
N GLU A 159 9.87 25.27 -0.65
CA GLU A 159 10.57 24.80 -1.85
C GLU A 159 11.73 23.87 -1.42
N PHE A 160 11.81 22.69 -2.05
CA PHE A 160 13.03 21.88 -2.12
C PHE A 160 13.38 21.66 -3.58
#